data_4e7f1dc3945487e2b848342ebe18f3fd
#
_entry.id   4e7f1dc3945487e2b848342ebe18f3fd
#
_cell.length_a   1.000
_cell.length_b   1.000
_cell.length_c   1.000
_cell.angle_alpha   90.00
_cell.angle_beta   90.00
_cell.angle_gamma   90.00
#
_symmetry.space_group_name_H-M   'P 1'
#
loop_
_entity.id
_entity.type
_entity.pdbx_description
1 polymer ?
#
loop_
_entity_poly.entity_id
_entity_poly.type
_entity_poly.pdbx_seq_one_letter_code
_entity_poly.pdbx_strand_id
1 'polypeptide(L)'
;RQRQMCIRDRFNQFCFEVQKGEFVSIVGSNGSGKTTLLNIVCGSLPVEGGKVFFGGKDITRLSEYKRADQIGRVFQDPKKGTCDELTILENMALADNKHKAYGLSRGVNKRRTDYYRTLLETCGMGLEDRLNVKAGTLSGGQRQALALILANMTDIELLILDEHTAALDPKSSETVMRITDKLVKEKQVTSLMVTHNLRFALEYGSPVSYTHLT
;
A
#
# COMPACT_ATOMS: atom_id res chain seq x y z
N ARG A 1 25.06 -1.16 3.62
CA ARG A 1 23.62 -0.80 3.87
C ARG A 1 23.11 -0.09 2.62
N GLN A 2 22.21 -0.69 1.86
CA GLN A 2 21.60 -0.05 0.69
C GLN A 2 20.45 0.83 1.16
N ARG A 3 20.57 2.15 0.94
CA ARG A 3 19.52 3.14 1.20
C ARG A 3 18.44 2.98 0.16
N GLN A 4 17.19 2.78 0.58
CA GLN A 4 16.08 2.60 -0.37
C GLN A 4 15.38 3.91 -0.70
N MET A 5 15.26 4.82 0.26
CA MET A 5 14.59 6.10 0.06
C MET A 5 15.25 7.20 0.86
N CYS A 6 15.47 8.35 0.24
CA CYS A 6 15.89 9.60 0.90
C CYS A 6 15.08 10.75 0.32
N ILE A 7 14.44 11.54 1.17
CA ILE A 7 13.70 12.75 0.79
C ILE A 7 14.42 13.94 1.39
N ARG A 8 14.76 14.92 0.55
CA ARG A 8 15.22 16.23 0.98
C ARG A 8 14.28 17.25 0.38
N ASP A 9 13.39 17.82 1.17
CA ASP A 9 12.39 18.78 0.70
C ASP A 9 12.35 20.06 1.55
N ARG A 10 11.53 21.02 1.11
CA ARG A 10 11.27 22.33 1.74
C ARG A 10 10.66 22.29 3.14
N PHE A 11 10.31 21.13 3.66
CA PHE A 11 9.96 20.96 5.06
C PHE A 11 11.19 21.25 5.95
N ASN A 12 11.57 22.51 6.10
CA ASN A 12 12.63 22.98 7.02
C ASN A 12 13.85 22.02 7.14
N GLN A 13 14.46 21.62 6.01
CA GLN A 13 15.59 20.67 5.94
C GLN A 13 15.24 19.22 6.35
N PHE A 14 13.99 18.82 6.19
CA PHE A 14 13.57 17.45 6.49
C PHE A 14 14.27 16.43 5.59
N CYS A 15 14.98 15.50 6.21
CA CYS A 15 15.58 14.36 5.53
C CYS A 15 15.06 13.09 6.19
N PHE A 16 14.49 12.20 5.39
CA PHE A 16 13.95 10.93 5.84
C PHE A 16 14.52 9.81 4.98
N GLU A 17 14.95 8.74 5.64
CA GLU A 17 15.56 7.58 4.98
C GLU A 17 14.93 6.30 5.51
N VAL A 18 14.62 5.38 4.60
CA VAL A 18 14.12 4.03 4.92
C VAL A 18 15.05 3.00 4.31
N GLN A 19 15.45 2.01 5.08
CA GLN A 19 16.31 0.93 4.61
C GLN A 19 15.47 -0.16 3.92
N LYS A 20 16.08 -0.88 2.99
CA LYS A 20 15.42 -1.99 2.30
C LYS A 20 14.98 -3.08 3.29
N GLY A 21 13.71 -3.51 3.18
CA GLY A 21 13.11 -4.52 4.04
C GLY A 21 12.70 -4.00 5.44
N GLU A 22 12.83 -2.69 5.69
CA GLU A 22 12.40 -2.08 6.93
C GLU A 22 10.90 -1.81 6.94
N PHE A 23 10.25 -2.01 8.09
CA PHE A 23 8.88 -1.59 8.33
C PHE A 23 8.90 -0.33 9.19
N VAL A 24 8.66 0.84 8.60
CA VAL A 24 8.69 2.13 9.29
C VAL A 24 7.29 2.64 9.55
N SER A 25 7.01 3.03 10.80
CA SER A 25 5.76 3.66 11.19
C SER A 25 5.94 5.16 11.44
N ILE A 26 5.20 5.98 10.72
CA ILE A 26 5.14 7.44 10.89
C ILE A 26 3.93 7.76 11.76
N VAL A 27 4.20 8.35 12.92
CA VAL A 27 3.17 8.76 13.87
C VAL A 27 3.20 10.28 14.03
N GLY A 28 2.05 10.91 14.12
CA GLY A 28 1.93 12.34 14.34
C GLY A 28 0.48 12.80 14.36
N SER A 29 0.24 14.01 14.85
CA SER A 29 -1.08 14.61 14.92
C SER A 29 -1.71 14.84 13.53
N ASN A 30 -3.02 15.03 13.49
CA ASN A 30 -3.70 15.42 12.25
C ASN A 30 -3.15 16.78 11.78
N GLY A 31 -2.92 16.90 10.46
CA GLY A 31 -2.33 18.11 9.88
C GLY A 31 -0.79 18.19 9.94
N SER A 32 -0.09 17.21 10.52
CA SER A 32 1.39 17.21 10.59
C SER A 32 2.09 16.90 9.25
N GLY A 33 1.37 16.81 8.14
CA GLY A 33 1.95 16.61 6.80
C GLY A 33 2.21 15.15 6.41
N LYS A 34 1.78 14.15 7.20
CA LYS A 34 2.00 12.71 6.91
C LYS A 34 1.51 12.28 5.52
N THR A 35 0.25 12.61 5.20
CA THR A 35 -0.33 12.30 3.89
C THR A 35 0.35 13.07 2.77
N THR A 36 0.80 14.30 3.03
CA THR A 36 1.59 15.10 2.07
C THR A 36 2.91 14.41 1.76
N LEU A 37 3.61 13.90 2.77
CA LEU A 37 4.83 13.12 2.61
C LEU A 37 4.58 11.87 1.75
N LEU A 38 3.52 11.11 2.03
CA LEU A 38 3.16 9.94 1.22
C LEU A 38 2.83 10.32 -0.22
N ASN A 39 2.11 11.42 -0.45
CA ASN A 39 1.79 11.91 -1.79
C ASN A 39 3.05 12.33 -2.57
N ILE A 40 4.04 12.92 -1.91
CA ILE A 40 5.34 13.23 -2.49
C ILE A 40 6.07 11.94 -2.89
N VAL A 41 6.09 10.94 -2.02
CA VAL A 41 6.73 9.63 -2.30
C VAL A 41 6.05 8.92 -3.47
N CYS A 42 4.72 8.90 -3.50
CA CYS A 42 3.95 8.30 -4.60
C CYS A 42 4.04 9.10 -5.91
N GLY A 43 4.38 10.40 -5.86
CA GLY A 43 4.40 11.28 -7.04
C GLY A 43 3.06 11.87 -7.39
N SER A 44 2.04 11.73 -6.53
CA SER A 44 0.72 12.39 -6.65
C SER A 44 0.83 13.89 -6.33
N LEU A 45 1.86 14.30 -5.57
CA LEU A 45 2.18 15.69 -5.29
C LEU A 45 3.60 15.99 -5.77
N PRO A 46 3.81 17.05 -6.57
CA PRO A 46 5.14 17.43 -7.02
C PRO A 46 5.99 17.95 -5.87
N VAL A 47 7.30 17.71 -5.93
CA VAL A 47 8.29 18.26 -5.00
C VAL A 47 8.61 19.69 -5.43
N GLU A 48 8.38 20.68 -4.58
CA GLU A 48 8.72 22.08 -4.87
C GLU A 48 10.21 22.37 -4.66
N GLY A 49 10.88 21.63 -3.78
CA GLY A 49 12.30 21.71 -3.49
C GLY A 49 12.83 20.41 -2.92
N GLY A 50 14.09 20.09 -3.11
CA GLY A 50 14.68 18.83 -2.66
C GLY A 50 14.58 17.69 -3.67
N LYS A 51 14.81 16.46 -3.23
CA LYS A 51 14.86 15.26 -4.08
C LYS A 51 14.28 14.04 -3.38
N VAL A 52 13.69 13.16 -4.19
CA VAL A 52 13.25 11.82 -3.77
C VAL A 52 14.11 10.79 -4.47
N PHE A 53 14.80 9.96 -3.70
CA PHE A 53 15.58 8.84 -4.21
C PHE A 53 14.92 7.52 -3.85
N PHE A 54 14.89 6.59 -4.80
CA PHE A 54 14.37 5.24 -4.58
C PHE A 54 15.33 4.22 -5.23
N GLY A 55 15.80 3.24 -4.46
CA GLY A 55 16.79 2.29 -4.95
C GLY A 55 18.07 2.95 -5.49
N GLY A 56 18.46 4.11 -4.93
CA GLY A 56 19.60 4.92 -5.39
C GLY A 56 19.33 5.76 -6.64
N LYS A 57 18.15 5.68 -7.24
CA LYS A 57 17.75 6.46 -8.42
C LYS A 57 16.97 7.71 -8.01
N ASP A 58 17.22 8.84 -8.65
CA ASP A 58 16.42 10.06 -8.48
C ASP A 58 15.07 9.88 -9.22
N ILE A 59 13.99 9.80 -8.44
CA ILE A 59 12.62 9.65 -8.94
C ILE A 59 11.81 10.95 -8.81
N THR A 60 12.42 12.05 -8.42
CA THR A 60 11.75 13.32 -8.11
C THR A 60 10.76 13.75 -9.20
N ARG A 61 11.16 13.61 -10.46
CA ARG A 61 10.36 14.02 -11.63
C ARG A 61 9.55 12.89 -12.28
N LEU A 62 9.61 11.68 -11.73
CA LEU A 62 8.79 10.57 -12.24
C LEU A 62 7.33 10.78 -11.86
N SER A 63 6.43 10.59 -12.82
CA SER A 63 4.98 10.60 -12.58
C SER A 63 4.54 9.47 -11.65
N GLU A 64 3.41 9.65 -10.96
CA GLU A 64 2.79 8.63 -10.12
C GLU A 64 2.66 7.29 -10.84
N TYR A 65 2.21 7.29 -12.08
CA TYR A 65 2.07 6.10 -12.91
C TYR A 65 3.38 5.29 -13.02
N LYS A 66 4.52 5.98 -13.25
CA LYS A 66 5.83 5.32 -13.35
C LYS A 66 6.35 4.82 -12.00
N ARG A 67 6.03 5.52 -10.91
CA ARG A 67 6.39 5.07 -9.55
C ARG A 67 5.53 3.91 -9.09
N ALA A 68 4.28 3.86 -9.53
CA ALA A 68 3.35 2.78 -9.22
C ALA A 68 3.84 1.39 -9.67
N ASP A 69 4.85 1.30 -10.55
CA ASP A 69 5.47 0.04 -10.94
C ASP A 69 6.23 -0.62 -9.78
N GLN A 70 6.79 0.16 -8.88
CA GLN A 70 7.61 -0.29 -7.75
C GLN A 70 7.01 0.06 -6.39
N ILE A 71 6.03 0.99 -6.34
CA ILE A 71 5.40 1.47 -5.12
C ILE A 71 3.93 1.07 -5.11
N GLY A 72 3.56 0.20 -4.18
CA GLY A 72 2.16 -0.11 -3.87
C GLY A 72 1.61 0.86 -2.82
N ARG A 73 0.33 1.22 -2.92
CA ARG A 73 -0.34 2.05 -1.92
C ARG A 73 -1.67 1.47 -1.50
N VAL A 74 -1.88 1.40 -0.19
CA VAL A 74 -3.16 1.08 0.44
C VAL A 74 -3.68 2.34 1.11
N PHE A 75 -4.89 2.75 0.76
CA PHE A 75 -5.50 3.99 1.19
C PHE A 75 -6.32 3.79 2.47
N GLN A 76 -6.57 4.87 3.19
CA GLN A 76 -7.50 4.91 4.33
C GLN A 76 -8.92 4.50 3.90
N ASP A 77 -9.40 4.99 2.75
CA ASP A 77 -10.66 4.56 2.15
C ASP A 77 -10.40 3.40 1.19
N PRO A 78 -10.87 2.17 1.50
CA PRO A 78 -10.66 0.99 0.66
C PRO A 78 -11.30 1.11 -0.73
N LYS A 79 -12.24 2.05 -0.92
CA LYS A 79 -12.85 2.34 -2.24
C LYS A 79 -11.84 2.85 -3.25
N LYS A 80 -10.78 3.50 -2.80
CA LYS A 80 -9.71 3.99 -3.69
C LYS A 80 -8.80 2.89 -4.20
N GLY A 81 -8.76 1.74 -3.53
CA GLY A 81 -7.94 0.59 -3.91
C GLY A 81 -8.71 -0.53 -4.63
N THR A 82 -10.03 -0.39 -4.80
CA THR A 82 -10.89 -1.42 -5.41
C THR A 82 -11.94 -0.79 -6.32
N CYS A 83 -12.35 -1.52 -7.35
CA CYS A 83 -13.50 -1.15 -8.20
C CYS A 83 -14.78 -1.78 -7.67
N ASP A 84 -15.72 -0.96 -7.16
CA ASP A 84 -16.97 -1.39 -6.52
C ASP A 84 -17.84 -2.26 -7.40
N GLU A 85 -17.95 -1.89 -8.68
CA GLU A 85 -18.81 -2.56 -9.66
C GLU A 85 -18.23 -3.86 -10.19
N LEU A 86 -16.93 -4.06 -10.04
CA LEU A 86 -16.26 -5.28 -10.44
C LEU A 86 -16.33 -6.34 -9.34
N THR A 87 -16.36 -7.60 -9.75
CA THR A 87 -16.23 -8.75 -8.83
C THR A 87 -14.82 -8.81 -8.24
N ILE A 88 -14.64 -9.59 -7.17
CA ILE A 88 -13.31 -9.86 -6.60
C ILE A 88 -12.38 -10.41 -7.68
N LEU A 89 -12.86 -11.38 -8.49
CA LEU A 89 -12.10 -11.99 -9.57
C LEU A 89 -11.65 -10.95 -10.62
N GLU A 90 -12.52 -10.03 -11.00
CA GLU A 90 -12.20 -8.98 -11.98
C GLU A 90 -11.22 -7.95 -11.41
N ASN A 91 -11.37 -7.56 -10.14
CA ASN A 91 -10.41 -6.69 -9.46
C ASN A 91 -9.02 -7.34 -9.44
N MET A 92 -8.92 -8.63 -9.10
CA MET A 92 -7.65 -9.35 -9.09
C MET A 92 -7.05 -9.49 -10.49
N ALA A 93 -7.88 -9.79 -11.49
CA ALA A 93 -7.42 -9.86 -12.87
C ALA A 93 -6.91 -8.52 -13.38
N LEU A 94 -7.54 -7.41 -13.00
CA LEU A 94 -7.11 -6.06 -13.34
C LEU A 94 -5.73 -5.76 -12.74
N ALA A 95 -5.51 -6.08 -11.47
CA ALA A 95 -4.23 -5.90 -10.80
C ALA A 95 -3.11 -6.79 -11.42
N ASP A 96 -3.43 -8.06 -11.72
CA ASP A 96 -2.49 -9.01 -12.35
C ASP A 96 -2.10 -8.63 -13.78
N ASN A 97 -2.91 -7.85 -14.47
CA ASN A 97 -2.65 -7.38 -15.83
C ASN A 97 -1.96 -6.01 -15.90
N LYS A 98 -1.61 -5.39 -14.79
CA LYS A 98 -1.09 -4.03 -14.69
C LYS A 98 0.09 -3.72 -15.62
N HIS A 99 0.97 -4.70 -15.89
CA HIS A 99 2.17 -4.51 -16.74
C HIS A 99 2.10 -5.28 -18.05
N LYS A 100 0.96 -5.88 -18.37
CA LYS A 100 0.80 -6.65 -19.61
C LYS A 100 0.32 -5.74 -20.74
N ALA A 101 0.80 -6.01 -21.95
CA ALA A 101 0.32 -5.32 -23.14
C ALA A 101 -1.19 -5.54 -23.29
N TYR A 102 -1.92 -4.47 -23.53
CA TYR A 102 -3.34 -4.54 -23.87
C TYR A 102 -3.50 -5.16 -25.26
N GLY A 103 -4.27 -6.24 -25.34
CA GLY A 103 -4.60 -6.93 -26.59
C GLY A 103 -6.05 -7.36 -26.59
N LEU A 104 -6.47 -8.09 -27.65
CA LEU A 104 -7.82 -8.65 -27.77
C LEU A 104 -8.06 -9.89 -26.87
N SER A 105 -7.22 -10.09 -25.85
CA SER A 105 -7.39 -11.19 -24.88
C SER A 105 -8.50 -10.89 -23.88
N ARG A 106 -9.10 -11.95 -23.31
CA ARG A 106 -10.09 -11.81 -22.23
C ARG A 106 -9.41 -11.18 -21.01
N GLY A 107 -10.02 -10.14 -20.40
CA GLY A 107 -9.50 -9.46 -19.22
C GLY A 107 -9.30 -10.39 -18.02
N VAL A 108 -10.13 -11.45 -17.90
CA VAL A 108 -10.01 -12.48 -16.86
C VAL A 108 -9.40 -13.75 -17.45
N ASN A 109 -8.23 -14.14 -16.97
CA ASN A 109 -7.63 -15.42 -17.31
C ASN A 109 -8.09 -16.51 -16.32
N LYS A 110 -9.00 -17.39 -16.78
CA LYS A 110 -9.54 -18.48 -15.95
C LYS A 110 -8.47 -19.40 -15.35
N ARG A 111 -7.30 -19.57 -16.02
CA ARG A 111 -6.20 -20.40 -15.50
C ARG A 111 -5.52 -19.80 -14.25
N ARG A 112 -5.75 -18.52 -13.97
CA ARG A 112 -5.22 -17.84 -12.81
C ARG A 112 -6.17 -17.83 -11.60
N THR A 113 -7.39 -18.36 -11.76
CA THR A 113 -8.42 -18.36 -10.71
C THR A 113 -7.94 -19.05 -9.43
N ASP A 114 -7.27 -20.21 -9.56
CA ASP A 114 -6.75 -20.94 -8.41
C ASP A 114 -5.64 -20.17 -7.70
N TYR A 115 -4.76 -19.52 -8.44
CA TYR A 115 -3.76 -18.61 -7.87
C TYR A 115 -4.41 -17.47 -7.08
N TYR A 116 -5.47 -16.87 -7.61
CA TYR A 116 -6.18 -15.80 -6.90
C TYR A 116 -6.86 -16.32 -5.62
N ARG A 117 -7.44 -17.54 -5.65
CA ARG A 117 -7.99 -18.18 -4.45
C ARG A 117 -6.92 -18.33 -3.39
N THR A 118 -5.78 -18.91 -3.72
CA THR A 118 -4.66 -19.12 -2.80
C THR A 118 -4.20 -17.81 -2.16
N LEU A 119 -4.12 -16.71 -2.94
CA LEU A 119 -3.80 -15.40 -2.39
C LEU A 119 -4.87 -14.92 -1.39
N LEU A 120 -6.15 -15.09 -1.70
CA LEU A 120 -7.24 -14.67 -0.83
C LEU A 120 -7.36 -15.52 0.43
N GLU A 121 -7.09 -16.83 0.35
CA GLU A 121 -7.03 -17.74 1.49
C GLU A 121 -6.04 -17.24 2.56
N THR A 122 -4.96 -16.56 2.17
CA THR A 122 -3.99 -16.01 3.12
C THR A 122 -4.59 -14.98 4.07
N CYS A 123 -5.71 -14.35 3.68
CA CYS A 123 -6.42 -13.37 4.49
C CYS A 123 -7.27 -14.01 5.60
N GLY A 124 -7.74 -15.24 5.40
CA GLY A 124 -8.64 -15.93 6.34
C GLY A 124 -9.98 -15.21 6.56
N MET A 125 -10.50 -14.53 5.53
CA MET A 125 -11.73 -13.72 5.59
C MET A 125 -12.87 -14.27 4.71
N GLY A 126 -12.70 -15.47 4.13
CA GLY A 126 -13.69 -16.12 3.26
C GLY A 126 -13.86 -15.44 1.90
N LEU A 127 -12.86 -14.70 1.43
CA LEU A 127 -12.90 -14.02 0.13
C LEU A 127 -12.67 -15.00 -1.02
N GLU A 128 -11.93 -16.07 -0.78
CA GLU A 128 -11.63 -17.15 -1.71
C GLU A 128 -12.86 -17.84 -2.27
N ASP A 129 -13.93 -17.92 -1.48
CA ASP A 129 -15.20 -18.53 -1.87
C ASP A 129 -16.16 -17.53 -2.55
N ARG A 130 -15.80 -16.25 -2.57
CA ARG A 130 -16.65 -15.15 -3.01
C ARG A 130 -16.14 -14.43 -4.25
N LEU A 131 -15.36 -15.09 -5.09
CA LEU A 131 -14.72 -14.50 -6.28
C LEU A 131 -15.69 -13.79 -7.23
N ASN A 132 -16.92 -14.25 -7.35
CA ASN A 132 -17.95 -13.68 -8.24
C ASN A 132 -18.80 -12.59 -7.55
N VAL A 133 -18.51 -12.23 -6.31
CA VAL A 133 -19.23 -11.19 -5.59
C VAL A 133 -18.60 -9.83 -5.90
N LYS A 134 -19.43 -8.80 -6.08
CA LYS A 134 -18.96 -7.43 -6.32
C LYS A 134 -18.20 -6.88 -5.09
N ALA A 135 -17.06 -6.23 -5.33
CA ALA A 135 -16.23 -5.66 -4.27
C ALA A 135 -16.99 -4.62 -3.43
N GLY A 136 -17.94 -3.90 -4.02
CA GLY A 136 -18.77 -2.93 -3.33
C GLY A 136 -19.69 -3.49 -2.24
N THR A 137 -19.96 -4.81 -2.24
CA THR A 137 -20.79 -5.49 -1.23
C THR A 137 -20.01 -6.07 -0.07
N LEU A 138 -18.69 -5.97 -0.08
CA LEU A 138 -17.82 -6.44 0.98
C LEU A 138 -17.92 -5.56 2.22
N SER A 139 -17.70 -6.15 3.40
CA SER A 139 -17.51 -5.35 4.63
C SER A 139 -16.23 -4.49 4.50
N GLY A 140 -16.13 -3.43 5.31
CA GLY A 140 -14.97 -2.54 5.31
C GLY A 140 -13.65 -3.31 5.47
N GLY A 141 -13.58 -4.23 6.44
CA GLY A 141 -12.39 -5.06 6.67
C GLY A 141 -12.07 -6.01 5.52
N GLN A 142 -13.08 -6.68 4.95
CA GLN A 142 -12.91 -7.56 3.78
C GLN A 142 -12.41 -6.79 2.58
N ARG A 143 -12.96 -5.61 2.36
CA ARG A 143 -12.56 -4.75 1.25
C ARG A 143 -11.16 -4.20 1.41
N GLN A 144 -10.77 -3.84 2.64
CA GLN A 144 -9.41 -3.41 2.96
C GLN A 144 -8.40 -4.53 2.75
N ALA A 145 -8.73 -5.76 3.17
CA ALA A 145 -7.91 -6.94 2.92
C ALA A 145 -7.75 -7.21 1.41
N LEU A 146 -8.83 -7.07 0.64
CA LEU A 146 -8.76 -7.16 -0.82
C LEU A 146 -7.83 -6.09 -1.39
N ALA A 147 -7.98 -4.82 -1.00
CA ALA A 147 -7.12 -3.73 -1.46
C ALA A 147 -5.64 -3.98 -1.15
N LEU A 148 -5.35 -4.54 0.03
CA LEU A 148 -3.99 -4.92 0.43
C LEU A 148 -3.42 -6.03 -0.47
N ILE A 149 -4.20 -7.07 -0.77
CA ILE A 149 -3.79 -8.13 -1.71
C ILE A 149 -3.51 -7.54 -3.08
N LEU A 150 -4.43 -6.73 -3.63
CA LEU A 150 -4.28 -6.10 -4.94
C LEU A 150 -3.00 -5.26 -5.05
N ALA A 151 -2.71 -4.46 -4.00
CA ALA A 151 -1.49 -3.65 -3.94
C ALA A 151 -0.21 -4.50 -3.93
N ASN A 152 -0.30 -5.74 -3.43
CA ASN A 152 0.82 -6.68 -3.32
C ASN A 152 0.88 -7.74 -4.44
N MET A 153 -0.04 -7.73 -5.42
CA MET A 153 -0.04 -8.72 -6.51
C MET A 153 1.12 -8.55 -7.50
N THR A 154 1.64 -7.34 -7.62
CA THR A 154 2.83 -7.03 -8.43
C THR A 154 4.09 -7.05 -7.57
N ASP A 155 5.27 -7.14 -8.21
CA ASP A 155 6.56 -7.15 -7.53
C ASP A 155 6.94 -5.72 -7.09
N ILE A 156 6.23 -5.22 -6.09
CA ILE A 156 6.53 -3.92 -5.48
C ILE A 156 7.74 -4.03 -4.55
N GLU A 157 8.52 -2.96 -4.48
CA GLU A 157 9.65 -2.84 -3.56
C GLU A 157 9.32 -2.01 -2.32
N LEU A 158 8.30 -1.12 -2.41
CA LEU A 158 7.81 -0.29 -1.31
C LEU A 158 6.29 -0.41 -1.21
N LEU A 159 5.78 -0.71 -0.01
CA LEU A 159 4.37 -0.68 0.32
C LEU A 159 4.08 0.53 1.21
N ILE A 160 3.19 1.40 0.75
CA ILE A 160 2.70 2.55 1.51
C ILE A 160 1.33 2.24 2.08
N LEU A 161 1.19 2.42 3.40
CA LEU A 161 0.00 2.16 4.18
C LEU A 161 -0.49 3.48 4.81
N ASP A 162 -1.50 4.09 4.21
CA ASP A 162 -2.01 5.41 4.58
C ASP A 162 -3.24 5.27 5.49
N GLU A 163 -3.02 5.22 6.82
CA GLU A 163 -4.06 5.05 7.83
C GLU A 163 -5.08 3.92 7.50
N HIS A 164 -4.61 2.86 6.88
CA HIS A 164 -5.40 1.82 6.22
C HIS A 164 -6.31 1.00 7.16
N THR A 165 -6.21 1.21 8.47
CA THR A 165 -7.08 0.57 9.48
C THR A 165 -7.99 1.56 10.22
N ALA A 166 -7.86 2.87 9.97
CA ALA A 166 -8.52 3.90 10.76
C ALA A 166 -10.06 3.90 10.64
N ALA A 167 -10.58 3.48 9.49
CA ALA A 167 -12.02 3.43 9.21
C ALA A 167 -12.68 2.10 9.58
N LEU A 168 -11.95 1.17 10.21
CA LEU A 168 -12.40 -0.18 10.52
C LEU A 168 -12.75 -0.31 12.00
N ASP A 169 -13.64 -1.26 12.30
CA ASP A 169 -13.86 -1.70 13.68
C ASP A 169 -12.59 -2.37 14.26
N PRO A 170 -12.44 -2.43 15.60
CA PRO A 170 -11.21 -2.91 16.23
C PRO A 170 -10.79 -4.32 15.80
N LYS A 171 -11.75 -5.25 15.67
CA LYS A 171 -11.47 -6.64 15.29
C LYS A 171 -11.00 -6.74 13.84
N SER A 172 -11.64 -6.01 12.94
CA SER A 172 -11.23 -5.93 11.52
C SER A 172 -9.86 -5.26 11.39
N SER A 173 -9.59 -4.20 12.17
CA SER A 173 -8.30 -3.51 12.19
C SER A 173 -7.14 -4.45 12.57
N GLU A 174 -7.32 -5.25 13.64
CA GLU A 174 -6.32 -6.24 14.06
C GLU A 174 -6.10 -7.33 13.01
N THR A 175 -7.19 -7.78 12.37
CA THR A 175 -7.10 -8.78 11.30
C THR A 175 -6.33 -8.24 10.10
N VAL A 176 -6.67 -7.02 9.64
CA VAL A 176 -5.98 -6.38 8.51
C VAL A 176 -4.50 -6.13 8.83
N MET A 177 -4.17 -5.67 10.05
CA MET A 177 -2.78 -5.50 10.46
C MET A 177 -1.99 -6.80 10.45
N ARG A 178 -2.57 -7.90 10.94
CA ARG A 178 -1.94 -9.22 10.89
C ARG A 178 -1.70 -9.71 9.46
N ILE A 179 -2.65 -9.47 8.56
CA ILE A 179 -2.48 -9.78 7.12
C ILE A 179 -1.34 -8.94 6.54
N THR A 180 -1.30 -7.65 6.87
CA THR A 180 -0.25 -6.72 6.42
C THR A 180 1.13 -7.21 6.86
N ASP A 181 1.30 -7.51 8.14
CA ASP A 181 2.58 -7.99 8.70
C ASP A 181 3.04 -9.28 8.04
N LYS A 182 2.11 -10.24 7.86
CA LYS A 182 2.40 -11.51 7.17
C LYS A 182 2.89 -11.27 5.76
N LEU A 183 2.17 -10.47 4.96
CA LEU A 183 2.53 -10.19 3.56
C LEU A 183 3.88 -9.47 3.43
N VAL A 184 4.13 -8.49 4.31
CA VAL A 184 5.39 -7.74 4.32
C VAL A 184 6.57 -8.65 4.66
N LYS A 185 6.44 -9.52 5.65
CA LYS A 185 7.48 -10.47 6.07
C LYS A 185 7.74 -11.53 5.01
N GLU A 186 6.69 -12.12 4.44
CA GLU A 186 6.83 -13.16 3.41
C GLU A 186 7.50 -12.65 2.14
N LYS A 187 7.18 -11.43 1.71
CA LYS A 187 7.75 -10.82 0.51
C LYS A 187 8.98 -9.97 0.77
N GLN A 188 9.34 -9.74 2.02
CA GLN A 188 10.43 -8.83 2.44
C GLN A 188 10.31 -7.43 1.80
N VAL A 189 9.08 -6.93 1.67
CA VAL A 189 8.78 -5.62 1.09
C VAL A 189 9.09 -4.54 2.11
N THR A 190 9.78 -3.49 1.70
CA THR A 190 9.93 -2.28 2.53
C THR A 190 8.57 -1.64 2.74
N SER A 191 8.25 -1.24 3.96
CA SER A 191 6.93 -0.72 4.27
C SER A 191 6.99 0.60 5.01
N LEU A 192 6.13 1.52 4.58
CA LEU A 192 5.96 2.83 5.19
C LEU A 192 4.51 2.99 5.61
N MET A 193 4.24 2.89 6.90
CA MET A 193 2.91 3.01 7.48
C MET A 193 2.72 4.37 8.13
N VAL A 194 1.66 5.06 7.76
CA VAL A 194 1.15 6.22 8.51
C VAL A 194 0.01 5.74 9.38
N THR A 195 0.06 6.04 10.66
CA THR A 195 -0.99 5.69 11.61
C THR A 195 -1.03 6.67 12.78
N HIS A 196 -2.20 6.85 13.36
CA HIS A 196 -2.38 7.49 14.66
C HIS A 196 -2.53 6.48 15.80
N ASN A 197 -2.58 5.18 15.49
CA ASN A 197 -2.63 4.12 16.47
C ASN A 197 -1.22 3.74 16.93
N LEU A 198 -0.83 4.25 18.11
CA LEU A 198 0.49 4.00 18.70
C LEU A 198 0.76 2.52 18.97
N ARG A 199 -0.29 1.74 19.34
CA ARG A 199 -0.14 0.31 19.57
C ARG A 199 0.36 -0.39 18.31
N PHE A 200 -0.29 -0.16 17.17
CA PHE A 200 0.14 -0.75 15.91
C PHE A 200 1.52 -0.27 15.47
N ALA A 201 1.83 1.02 15.69
CA ALA A 201 3.15 1.54 15.37
C ALA A 201 4.28 0.85 16.15
N LEU A 202 4.05 0.54 17.42
CA LEU A 202 5.03 -0.13 18.29
C LEU A 202 5.11 -1.64 18.05
N GLU A 203 3.96 -2.27 17.75
CA GLU A 203 3.86 -3.73 17.58
C GLU A 203 4.43 -4.20 16.24
N TYR A 204 4.20 -3.43 15.15
CA TYR A 204 4.51 -3.86 13.78
C TYR A 204 5.65 -3.11 13.11
N GLY A 205 6.05 -1.96 13.60
CA GLY A 205 7.07 -1.15 12.94
C GLY A 205 8.13 -0.59 13.85
N SER A 206 9.23 -0.13 13.26
CA SER A 206 10.19 0.76 13.92
C SER A 206 9.57 2.17 13.94
N PRO A 207 9.14 2.70 15.11
CA PRO A 207 8.42 3.97 15.13
C PRO A 207 9.37 5.14 14.88
N VAL A 208 9.05 5.92 13.86
CA VAL A 208 9.61 7.26 13.66
C VAL A 208 8.53 8.27 14.03
N SER A 209 8.75 8.98 15.13
CA SER A 209 7.79 9.97 15.61
C SER A 209 8.04 11.33 14.96
N TYR A 210 7.02 11.87 14.30
CA TYR A 210 7.04 13.24 13.80
C TYR A 210 6.01 14.07 14.54
N THR A 211 6.50 15.04 15.30
CA THR A 211 5.64 15.96 16.04
C THR A 211 5.28 17.21 15.23
N HIS A 212 6.10 17.61 14.28
CA HIS A 212 5.82 18.72 13.35
C HIS A 212 6.54 18.54 12.02
N LEU A 213 5.77 18.60 10.94
CA LEU A 213 6.23 18.79 9.56
C LEU A 213 5.84 20.20 9.06
N THR A 214 5.93 21.21 9.94
CA THR A 214 5.68 22.62 9.59
C THR A 214 6.97 23.36 9.38
#